data_ecca37f10c2592e0d967c43a83af6d16
#
_entry.id   ecca37f10c2592e0d967c43a83af6d16
#
_cell.length_a   1.000
_cell.length_b   1.000
_cell.length_c   1.000
_cell.angle_alpha   90.00
_cell.angle_beta   90.00
_cell.angle_gamma   90.00
#
_symmetry.space_group_name_H-M   'P 1'
#
loop_
_entity.id
_entity.type
_entity.pdbx_description
1 polymer ?
#
loop_
_entity_poly.entity_id
_entity_poly.type
_entity_poly.pdbx_seq_one_letter_code
_entity_poly.pdbx_strand_id
1 'polypeptide(L)'
;MLLLWLRNALPSMYNRQLARGALLIALALALQGLRLVVPLPLPVSTFLIGTLVHMMLTLTLQLNGRSTALLLGALLPVTAYLQGQLAVPLLLPVVWLGNTVFVLALATLLNKKWLYLLLPPLVKAVLMLAGAWLVLELLALEQLNVRRMLLFAMSVPQLVTGIAGIALAKALLRRLRNV
;
A
#
# COMPACT_ATOMS: atom_id res chain seq x y z
N MET A 1 30.95 24.29 -20.14
CA MET A 1 30.82 22.88 -20.46
C MET A 1 29.99 22.11 -19.40
N LEU A 2 30.26 22.23 -18.10
CA LEU A 2 29.52 21.60 -17.01
C LEU A 2 28.01 21.95 -16.99
N LEU A 3 27.66 23.24 -17.17
CA LEU A 3 26.27 23.71 -17.18
C LEU A 3 25.45 23.17 -18.37
N LEU A 4 26.06 22.96 -19.52
CA LEU A 4 25.43 22.36 -20.70
C LEU A 4 25.16 20.86 -20.47
N TRP A 5 26.09 20.15 -19.81
CA TRP A 5 25.93 18.77 -19.45
C TRP A 5 24.81 18.60 -18.42
N LEU A 6 24.77 19.42 -17.38
CA LEU A 6 23.70 19.43 -16.37
C LEU A 6 22.34 19.72 -17.01
N ARG A 7 22.24 20.69 -17.92
CA ARG A 7 20.99 21.01 -18.62
C ARG A 7 20.44 19.83 -19.43
N ASN A 8 21.31 19.02 -20.03
CA ASN A 8 20.89 17.83 -20.82
C ASN A 8 20.70 16.57 -19.97
N ALA A 9 21.35 16.46 -18.81
CA ALA A 9 21.25 15.32 -17.92
C ALA A 9 19.97 15.34 -17.06
N LEU A 10 19.54 16.52 -16.61
CA LEU A 10 18.37 16.69 -15.75
C LEU A 10 17.06 16.14 -16.37
N PRO A 11 16.72 16.44 -17.65
CA PRO A 11 15.52 15.87 -18.28
C PRO A 11 15.57 14.34 -18.38
N SER A 12 16.74 13.77 -18.65
CA SER A 12 16.91 12.31 -18.77
C SER A 12 16.75 11.59 -17.42
N MET A 13 17.24 12.18 -16.34
CA MET A 13 17.08 11.63 -14.98
C MET A 13 15.62 11.71 -14.53
N TYR A 14 14.95 12.83 -14.77
CA TYR A 14 13.53 13.00 -14.47
C TYR A 14 12.67 11.99 -15.23
N ASN A 15 12.90 11.80 -16.52
CA ASN A 15 12.18 10.83 -17.34
C ASN A 15 12.39 9.39 -16.86
N ARG A 16 13.60 9.02 -16.44
CA ARG A 16 13.88 7.70 -15.86
C ARG A 16 13.15 7.48 -14.54
N GLN A 17 13.10 8.49 -13.68
CA GLN A 17 12.38 8.41 -12.41
C GLN A 17 10.87 8.30 -12.66
N LEU A 18 10.32 9.06 -13.60
CA LEU A 18 8.92 8.99 -13.99
C LEU A 18 8.56 7.62 -14.56
N ALA A 19 9.35 7.09 -15.48
CA ALA A 19 9.14 5.76 -16.08
C ALA A 19 9.20 4.64 -15.01
N ARG A 20 10.17 4.70 -14.09
CA ARG A 20 10.26 3.76 -12.96
C ARG A 20 9.04 3.84 -12.06
N GLY A 21 8.58 5.05 -11.72
CA GLY A 21 7.40 5.27 -10.92
C GLY A 21 6.14 4.69 -11.56
N ALA A 22 5.95 4.96 -12.85
CA ALA A 22 4.84 4.42 -13.63
C ALA A 22 4.85 2.89 -13.68
N LEU A 23 6.02 2.28 -13.88
CA LEU A 23 6.17 0.82 -13.88
C LEU A 23 5.84 0.20 -12.51
N LEU A 24 6.32 0.80 -11.41
CA LEU A 24 6.02 0.33 -10.05
C LEU A 24 4.53 0.43 -9.74
N ILE A 25 3.87 1.52 -10.16
CA ILE A 25 2.42 1.69 -10.00
C ILE A 25 1.68 0.63 -10.83
N ALA A 26 2.01 0.47 -12.10
CA ALA A 26 1.38 -0.51 -12.98
C ALA A 26 1.51 -1.94 -12.43
N LEU A 27 2.71 -2.31 -11.95
CA LEU A 27 2.95 -3.60 -11.33
C LEU A 27 2.12 -3.79 -10.05
N ALA A 28 2.04 -2.77 -9.20
CA ALA A 28 1.23 -2.83 -7.98
C ALA A 28 -0.26 -3.05 -8.28
N LEU A 29 -0.81 -2.33 -9.27
CA LEU A 29 -2.19 -2.47 -9.70
C LEU A 29 -2.47 -3.84 -10.35
N ALA A 30 -1.52 -4.36 -11.13
CA ALA A 30 -1.60 -5.71 -11.70
C ALA A 30 -1.61 -6.78 -10.59
N LEU A 31 -0.72 -6.67 -9.59
CA LEU A 31 -0.69 -7.58 -8.44
C LEU A 31 -1.98 -7.51 -7.60
N GLN A 32 -2.54 -6.30 -7.43
CA GLN A 32 -3.85 -6.14 -6.78
C GLN A 32 -4.97 -6.81 -7.59
N GLY A 33 -4.93 -6.70 -8.91
CA GLY A 33 -5.89 -7.32 -9.84
C GLY A 33 -5.80 -8.84 -9.91
N LEU A 34 -4.76 -9.47 -9.35
CA LEU A 34 -4.58 -10.92 -9.37
C LEU A 34 -5.78 -11.68 -8.81
N ARG A 35 -6.51 -11.09 -7.85
CA ARG A 35 -7.75 -11.66 -7.29
C ARG A 35 -8.84 -11.88 -8.35
N LEU A 36 -8.88 -11.10 -9.41
CA LEU A 36 -9.87 -11.23 -10.49
C LEU A 36 -9.60 -12.43 -11.39
N VAL A 37 -8.33 -12.83 -11.48
CA VAL A 37 -7.87 -13.89 -12.41
C VAL A 37 -7.70 -15.23 -11.67
N VAL A 38 -7.25 -15.19 -10.42
CA VAL A 38 -6.97 -16.39 -9.62
C VAL A 38 -8.05 -16.56 -8.57
N PRO A 39 -8.92 -17.59 -8.68
CA PRO A 39 -10.00 -17.85 -7.72
C PRO A 39 -9.44 -18.44 -6.42
N LEU A 40 -8.87 -17.61 -5.57
CA LEU A 40 -8.39 -18.00 -4.25
C LEU A 40 -9.50 -17.82 -3.19
N PRO A 41 -9.55 -18.67 -2.16
CA PRO A 41 -10.43 -18.46 -1.00
C PRO A 41 -10.19 -17.07 -0.40
N LEU A 42 -11.27 -16.39 0.03
CA LEU A 42 -11.24 -15.02 0.55
C LEU A 42 -10.11 -14.76 1.58
N PRO A 43 -9.91 -15.61 2.61
CA PRO A 43 -8.82 -15.36 3.56
C PRO A 43 -7.45 -15.38 2.88
N VAL A 44 -7.18 -16.40 2.05
CA VAL A 44 -5.89 -16.57 1.35
C VAL A 44 -5.62 -15.38 0.43
N SER A 45 -6.61 -14.98 -0.38
CA SER A 45 -6.47 -13.84 -1.27
C SER A 45 -6.25 -12.53 -0.51
N THR A 46 -6.92 -12.34 0.63
CA THR A 46 -6.76 -11.14 1.46
C THR A 46 -5.34 -11.00 2.01
N PHE A 47 -4.78 -12.08 2.55
CA PHE A 47 -3.42 -12.07 3.08
C PHE A 47 -2.36 -11.97 1.97
N LEU A 48 -2.52 -12.70 0.87
CA LEU A 48 -1.60 -12.67 -0.26
C LEU A 48 -1.56 -11.28 -0.91
N ILE A 49 -2.72 -10.80 -1.37
CA ILE A 49 -2.83 -9.52 -2.07
C ILE A 49 -2.45 -8.36 -1.13
N GLY A 50 -2.91 -8.39 0.11
CA GLY A 50 -2.53 -7.39 1.11
C GLY A 50 -1.02 -7.33 1.33
N THR A 51 -0.33 -8.47 1.39
CA THR A 51 1.13 -8.55 1.51
C THR A 51 1.83 -7.96 0.28
N LEU A 52 1.37 -8.30 -0.92
CA LEU A 52 1.93 -7.78 -2.18
C LEU A 52 1.72 -6.26 -2.29
N VAL A 53 0.55 -5.75 -1.93
CA VAL A 53 0.26 -4.31 -1.91
C VAL A 53 1.18 -3.56 -0.96
N HIS A 54 1.36 -4.04 0.29
CA HIS A 54 2.27 -3.40 1.24
C HIS A 54 3.73 -3.51 0.82
N MET A 55 4.12 -4.63 0.20
CA MET A 55 5.43 -4.78 -0.41
C MET A 55 5.67 -3.72 -1.48
N MET A 56 4.70 -3.51 -2.39
CA MET A 56 4.82 -2.52 -3.46
C MET A 56 4.83 -1.08 -2.94
N LEU A 57 4.03 -0.73 -1.93
CA LEU A 57 4.11 0.57 -1.26
C LEU A 57 5.51 0.83 -0.68
N THR A 58 6.08 -0.19 -0.03
CA THR A 58 7.42 -0.13 0.57
C THR A 58 8.52 -0.01 -0.50
N LEU A 59 8.45 -0.80 -1.57
CA LEU A 59 9.40 -0.75 -2.69
C LEU A 59 9.32 0.60 -3.41
N THR A 60 8.11 1.08 -3.69
CA THR A 60 7.90 2.36 -4.37
C THR A 60 8.48 3.50 -3.54
N LEU A 61 8.27 3.50 -2.22
CA LEU A 61 8.86 4.49 -1.32
C LEU A 61 10.39 4.49 -1.40
N GLN A 62 11.03 3.32 -1.37
CA GLN A 62 12.48 3.23 -1.31
C GLN A 62 13.18 3.38 -2.67
N LEU A 63 12.51 3.01 -3.77
CA LEU A 63 13.10 3.06 -5.12
C LEU A 63 12.76 4.36 -5.86
N ASN A 64 11.60 4.94 -5.61
CA ASN A 64 11.11 6.11 -6.38
C ASN A 64 10.73 7.32 -5.51
N GLY A 65 10.74 7.16 -4.19
CA GLY A 65 10.51 8.24 -3.24
C GLY A 65 9.06 8.40 -2.77
N ARG A 66 8.88 9.33 -1.86
CA ARG A 66 7.65 9.52 -1.09
C ARG A 66 6.45 9.92 -1.95
N SER A 67 6.63 10.83 -2.90
CA SER A 67 5.52 11.33 -3.73
C SER A 67 4.88 10.22 -4.56
N THR A 68 5.68 9.36 -5.19
CA THR A 68 5.18 8.22 -5.97
C THR A 68 4.50 7.18 -5.09
N ALA A 69 5.04 6.93 -3.89
CA ALA A 69 4.41 5.99 -2.95
C ALA A 69 3.07 6.51 -2.42
N LEU A 70 2.93 7.81 -2.17
CA LEU A 70 1.66 8.44 -1.79
C LEU A 70 0.64 8.38 -2.93
N LEU A 71 1.08 8.64 -4.17
CA LEU A 71 0.23 8.50 -5.36
C LEU A 71 -0.26 7.06 -5.51
N LEU A 72 0.63 6.07 -5.37
CA LEU A 72 0.24 4.67 -5.37
C LEU A 72 -0.76 4.37 -4.25
N GLY A 73 -0.51 4.86 -3.03
CA GLY A 73 -1.41 4.71 -1.88
C GLY A 73 -2.81 5.26 -2.11
N ALA A 74 -2.94 6.31 -2.93
CA ALA A 74 -4.21 6.89 -3.34
C ALA A 74 -4.91 6.08 -4.45
N LEU A 75 -4.16 5.55 -5.41
CA LEU A 75 -4.72 4.77 -6.53
C LEU A 75 -5.23 3.40 -6.09
N LEU A 76 -4.57 2.75 -5.13
CA LEU A 76 -4.93 1.42 -4.65
C LEU A 76 -6.39 1.28 -4.18
N PRO A 77 -6.95 2.15 -3.32
CA PRO A 77 -8.35 2.03 -2.91
C PRO A 77 -9.33 2.33 -4.03
N VAL A 78 -9.00 3.23 -4.96
CA VAL A 78 -9.82 3.52 -6.14
C VAL A 78 -9.93 2.28 -7.03
N THR A 79 -8.80 1.67 -7.34
CA THR A 79 -8.77 0.43 -8.15
C THR A 79 -9.40 -0.75 -7.42
N ALA A 80 -9.24 -0.87 -6.09
CA ALA A 80 -9.94 -1.88 -5.29
C ALA A 80 -11.47 -1.73 -5.38
N TYR A 81 -11.96 -0.50 -5.35
CA TYR A 81 -13.38 -0.21 -5.52
C TYR A 81 -13.86 -0.59 -6.93
N LEU A 82 -13.15 -0.16 -7.97
CA LEU A 82 -13.48 -0.48 -9.37
C LEU A 82 -13.43 -1.99 -9.67
N GLN A 83 -12.60 -2.73 -8.95
CA GLN A 83 -12.49 -4.18 -9.02
C GLN A 83 -13.52 -4.94 -8.15
N GLY A 84 -14.45 -4.23 -7.51
CA GLY A 84 -15.46 -4.83 -6.62
C GLY A 84 -14.89 -5.42 -5.31
N GLN A 85 -13.64 -5.11 -4.97
CA GLN A 85 -12.98 -5.62 -3.77
C GLN A 85 -13.34 -4.80 -2.50
N LEU A 86 -13.83 -3.59 -2.68
CA LEU A 86 -14.27 -2.68 -1.62
C LEU A 86 -15.78 -2.50 -1.72
N ALA A 87 -16.54 -3.31 -0.96
CA ALA A 87 -18.00 -3.35 -1.05
C ALA A 87 -18.69 -2.06 -0.62
N VAL A 88 -18.08 -1.29 0.29
CA VAL A 88 -18.64 -0.05 0.85
C VAL A 88 -17.84 1.15 0.35
N PRO A 89 -18.39 2.02 -0.52
CA PRO A 89 -17.66 3.16 -1.10
C PRO A 89 -17.11 4.13 -0.05
N LEU A 90 -17.83 4.35 1.05
CA LEU A 90 -17.38 5.21 2.15
C LEU A 90 -16.10 4.70 2.86
N LEU A 91 -15.70 3.46 2.66
CA LEU A 91 -14.41 2.95 3.14
C LEU A 91 -13.23 3.38 2.27
N LEU A 92 -13.46 3.88 1.06
CA LEU A 92 -12.40 4.35 0.16
C LEU A 92 -11.50 5.41 0.80
N PRO A 93 -12.01 6.51 1.38
CA PRO A 93 -11.19 7.49 2.08
C PRO A 93 -10.47 6.90 3.31
N VAL A 94 -11.08 5.93 4.01
CA VAL A 94 -10.46 5.27 5.16
C VAL A 94 -9.22 4.47 4.72
N VAL A 95 -9.33 3.70 3.63
CA VAL A 95 -8.21 2.93 3.08
C VAL A 95 -7.12 3.85 2.52
N TRP A 96 -7.52 4.94 1.84
CA TRP A 96 -6.58 5.95 1.35
C TRP A 96 -5.78 6.59 2.48
N LEU A 97 -6.46 7.05 3.54
CA LEU A 97 -5.79 7.61 4.73
C LEU A 97 -4.89 6.57 5.40
N GLY A 98 -5.33 5.33 5.52
CA GLY A 98 -4.53 4.23 6.04
C GLY A 98 -3.24 4.00 5.25
N ASN A 99 -3.31 3.98 3.92
CA ASN A 99 -2.14 3.86 3.04
C ASN A 99 -1.22 5.07 3.16
N THR A 100 -1.79 6.29 3.23
CA THR A 100 -1.04 7.53 3.40
C THR A 100 -0.25 7.52 4.71
N VAL A 101 -0.89 7.21 5.83
CA VAL A 101 -0.23 7.14 7.15
C VAL A 101 0.83 6.04 7.17
N PHE A 102 0.55 4.88 6.57
CA PHE A 102 1.55 3.81 6.42
C PHE A 102 2.81 4.29 5.71
N VAL A 103 2.66 4.94 4.54
CA VAL A 103 3.79 5.47 3.75
C VAL A 103 4.55 6.55 4.53
N LEU A 104 3.84 7.46 5.21
CA LEU A 104 4.45 8.53 6.00
C LEU A 104 5.24 7.98 7.20
N ALA A 105 4.63 7.08 7.97
CA ALA A 105 5.29 6.42 9.09
C ALA A 105 6.52 5.61 8.62
N LEU A 106 6.39 4.92 7.50
CA LEU A 106 7.49 4.17 6.89
C LEU A 106 8.66 5.10 6.51
N ALA A 107 8.35 6.25 5.87
CA ALA A 107 9.35 7.23 5.44
C ALA A 107 10.11 7.85 6.61
N THR A 108 9.45 8.11 7.74
CA THR A 108 10.08 8.69 8.95
C THR A 108 10.91 7.68 9.73
N LEU A 109 10.61 6.38 9.61
CA LEU A 109 11.22 5.32 10.39
C LEU A 109 12.25 4.48 9.63
N LEU A 110 12.63 4.86 8.40
CA LEU A 110 13.56 4.10 7.54
C LEU A 110 14.85 3.67 8.26
N ASN A 111 15.37 4.50 9.17
CA ASN A 111 16.60 4.26 9.92
C ASN A 111 16.40 3.54 11.28
N LYS A 112 15.16 3.19 11.64
CA LYS A 112 14.81 2.58 12.94
C LYS A 112 14.51 1.09 12.79
N LYS A 113 15.46 0.21 13.16
CA LYS A 113 15.42 -1.24 12.87
C LYS A 113 14.11 -1.96 13.15
N TRP A 114 13.56 -1.86 14.36
CA TRP A 114 12.34 -2.57 14.80
C TRP A 114 11.08 -1.74 14.61
N LEU A 115 11.13 -0.43 14.89
CA LEU A 115 10.01 0.48 14.74
C LEU A 115 9.54 0.56 13.27
N TYR A 116 10.47 0.51 12.32
CA TYR A 116 10.19 0.46 10.89
C TYR A 116 9.32 -0.74 10.48
N LEU A 117 9.48 -1.89 11.15
CA LEU A 117 8.73 -3.10 10.79
C LEU A 117 7.33 -3.12 11.40
N LEU A 118 7.18 -2.64 12.63
CA LEU A 118 5.96 -2.81 13.42
C LEU A 118 5.06 -1.57 13.43
N LEU A 119 5.63 -0.38 13.58
CA LEU A 119 4.84 0.83 13.82
C LEU A 119 3.99 1.27 12.61
N PRO A 120 4.49 1.28 11.37
CA PRO A 120 3.68 1.69 10.22
C PRO A 120 2.45 0.78 9.98
N PRO A 121 2.54 -0.57 10.03
CA PRO A 121 1.37 -1.43 9.92
C PRO A 121 0.41 -1.27 11.10
N LEU A 122 0.93 -1.08 12.32
CA LEU A 122 0.12 -0.90 13.52
C LEU A 122 -0.72 0.37 13.44
N VAL A 123 -0.10 1.52 13.14
CA VAL A 123 -0.81 2.80 13.04
C VAL A 123 -1.84 2.75 11.92
N LYS A 124 -1.50 2.15 10.77
CA LYS A 124 -2.46 1.91 9.69
C LYS A 124 -3.64 1.07 10.15
N ALA A 125 -3.39 -0.08 10.80
CA ALA A 125 -4.45 -1.00 11.24
C ALA A 125 -5.40 -0.33 12.24
N VAL A 126 -4.87 0.42 13.21
CA VAL A 126 -5.66 1.18 14.19
C VAL A 126 -6.52 2.24 13.49
N LEU A 127 -5.93 3.03 12.59
CA LEU A 127 -6.66 4.06 11.85
C LEU A 127 -7.76 3.46 10.97
N MET A 128 -7.45 2.37 10.27
CA MET A 128 -8.43 1.71 9.40
C MET A 128 -9.56 1.08 10.20
N LEU A 129 -9.25 0.46 11.35
CA LEU A 129 -10.28 -0.10 12.24
C LEU A 129 -11.20 1.00 12.79
N ALA A 130 -10.63 2.10 13.30
CA ALA A 130 -11.39 3.24 13.83
C ALA A 130 -12.25 3.91 12.74
N GLY A 131 -11.67 4.14 11.56
CA GLY A 131 -12.38 4.70 10.43
C GLY A 131 -13.49 3.79 9.90
N ALA A 132 -13.25 2.49 9.82
CA ALA A 132 -14.26 1.52 9.41
C ALA A 132 -15.40 1.44 10.45
N TRP A 133 -15.07 1.43 11.73
CA TRP A 133 -16.07 1.46 12.80
C TRP A 133 -16.97 2.69 12.67
N LEU A 134 -16.38 3.89 12.49
CA LEU A 134 -17.14 5.14 12.30
C LEU A 134 -18.05 5.09 11.07
N VAL A 135 -17.54 4.61 9.93
CA VAL A 135 -18.33 4.49 8.69
C VAL A 135 -19.50 3.54 8.88
N LEU A 136 -19.29 2.40 9.56
CA LEU A 136 -20.35 1.41 9.80
C LEU A 136 -21.42 1.91 10.78
N GLU A 137 -21.06 2.75 11.77
CA GLU A 137 -22.03 3.44 12.62
C GLU A 137 -22.86 4.47 11.83
N LEU A 138 -22.19 5.29 11.00
CA LEU A 138 -22.88 6.29 10.18
C LEU A 138 -23.86 5.67 9.17
N LEU A 139 -23.56 4.47 8.68
CA LEU A 139 -24.43 3.72 7.76
C LEU A 139 -25.53 2.93 8.47
N ALA A 140 -25.57 2.94 9.81
CA ALA A 140 -26.47 2.13 10.62
C ALA A 140 -26.55 0.65 10.15
N LEU A 141 -25.38 0.07 9.84
CA LEU A 141 -25.31 -1.27 9.29
C LEU A 141 -25.62 -2.31 10.39
N GLU A 142 -26.85 -2.80 10.42
CA GLU A 142 -27.36 -3.73 11.46
C GLU A 142 -26.91 -5.18 11.25
N GLN A 143 -26.50 -5.55 10.02
CA GLN A 143 -26.08 -6.92 9.71
C GLN A 143 -24.78 -7.27 10.44
N LEU A 144 -24.88 -7.89 11.60
CA LEU A 144 -23.78 -8.19 12.53
C LEU A 144 -22.64 -8.98 11.88
N ASN A 145 -22.94 -9.93 11.00
CA ASN A 145 -21.92 -10.76 10.33
C ASN A 145 -21.10 -9.94 9.32
N VAL A 146 -21.76 -9.07 8.53
CA VAL A 146 -21.09 -8.20 7.57
C VAL A 146 -20.23 -7.18 8.31
N ARG A 147 -20.76 -6.57 9.37
CA ARG A 147 -20.03 -5.63 10.23
C ARG A 147 -18.77 -6.26 10.82
N ARG A 148 -18.86 -7.46 11.42
CA ARG A 148 -17.70 -8.17 11.98
C ARG A 148 -16.66 -8.50 10.93
N MET A 149 -17.07 -8.96 9.75
CA MET A 149 -16.18 -9.29 8.65
C MET A 149 -15.41 -8.05 8.13
N LEU A 150 -16.09 -6.91 7.97
CA LEU A 150 -15.47 -5.66 7.53
C LEU A 150 -14.49 -5.13 8.59
N LEU A 151 -14.86 -5.10 9.86
CA LEU A 151 -13.96 -4.66 10.94
C LEU A 151 -12.73 -5.57 11.05
N PHE A 152 -12.91 -6.87 10.93
CA PHE A 152 -11.79 -7.83 10.89
C PHE A 152 -10.86 -7.53 9.69
N ALA A 153 -11.41 -7.38 8.49
CA ALA A 153 -10.62 -7.11 7.29
C ALA A 153 -9.81 -5.80 7.38
N MET A 154 -10.32 -4.81 8.12
CA MET A 154 -9.67 -3.50 8.32
C MET A 154 -8.72 -3.46 9.53
N SER A 155 -8.52 -4.54 10.24
CA SER A 155 -7.69 -4.62 11.47
C SER A 155 -6.53 -5.60 11.33
N VAL A 156 -6.69 -6.83 11.82
CA VAL A 156 -5.64 -7.86 11.91
C VAL A 156 -4.96 -8.17 10.57
N PRO A 157 -5.68 -8.36 9.45
CA PRO A 157 -5.05 -8.58 8.16
C PRO A 157 -4.13 -7.43 7.73
N GLN A 158 -4.49 -6.17 8.04
CA GLN A 158 -3.64 -5.01 7.70
C GLN A 158 -2.31 -5.03 8.47
N LEU A 159 -2.33 -5.42 9.73
CA LEU A 159 -1.14 -5.56 10.55
C LEU A 159 -0.23 -6.67 10.01
N VAL A 160 -0.77 -7.87 9.83
CA VAL A 160 -0.01 -9.05 9.38
C VAL A 160 0.58 -8.84 7.98
N THR A 161 -0.25 -8.40 7.04
CA THR A 161 0.18 -8.16 5.65
C THR A 161 1.14 -6.98 5.53
N GLY A 162 1.01 -5.97 6.39
CA GLY A 162 1.92 -4.84 6.48
C GLY A 162 3.32 -5.28 6.92
N ILE A 163 3.43 -6.06 7.98
CA ILE A 163 4.71 -6.63 8.47
C ILE A 163 5.33 -7.52 7.40
N ALA A 164 4.56 -8.46 6.85
CA ALA A 164 5.02 -9.38 5.81
C ALA A 164 5.47 -8.63 4.54
N GLY A 165 4.72 -7.63 4.10
CA GLY A 165 5.04 -6.81 2.93
C GLY A 165 6.34 -6.01 3.10
N ILE A 166 6.56 -5.39 4.27
CA ILE A 166 7.82 -4.70 4.58
C ILE A 166 8.99 -5.70 4.59
N ALA A 167 8.82 -6.86 5.20
CA ALA A 167 9.85 -7.90 5.26
C ALA A 167 10.25 -8.39 3.86
N LEU A 168 9.27 -8.68 3.00
CA LEU A 168 9.49 -9.08 1.61
C LEU A 168 10.17 -7.98 0.79
N ALA A 169 9.72 -6.73 0.91
CA ALA A 169 10.35 -5.60 0.25
C ALA A 169 11.83 -5.47 0.64
N LYS A 170 12.12 -5.60 1.94
CA LYS A 170 13.50 -5.56 2.45
C LYS A 170 14.37 -6.71 1.91
N ALA A 171 13.80 -7.91 1.81
CA ALA A 171 14.50 -9.06 1.24
C ALA A 171 14.84 -8.85 -0.25
N LEU A 172 13.88 -8.35 -1.03
CA LEU A 172 14.08 -8.02 -2.44
C LEU A 172 15.14 -6.92 -2.63
N LEU A 173 15.06 -5.83 -1.86
CA LEU A 173 16.03 -4.74 -1.93
C LEU A 173 17.45 -5.15 -1.58
N ARG A 174 17.62 -6.09 -0.64
CA ARG A 174 18.94 -6.65 -0.34
C ARG A 174 19.51 -7.43 -1.53
N ARG A 175 18.67 -8.22 -2.22
CA ARG A 175 19.10 -8.95 -3.41
C ARG A 175 19.49 -8.02 -4.56
N LEU A 176 18.69 -6.97 -4.81
CA LEU A 176 18.95 -5.99 -5.86
C LEU A 176 20.23 -5.16 -5.63
N ARG A 177 20.68 -5.01 -4.38
CA ARG A 177 21.94 -4.31 -4.05
C ARG A 177 23.18 -5.19 -4.19
N ASN A 178 23.02 -6.50 -4.22
CA ASN A 178 24.11 -7.46 -4.32
C ASN A 178 24.36 -7.95 -5.76
N VAL A 179 23.59 -7.43 -6.72
CA VAL A 179 23.74 -7.60 -8.17
C VAL A 179 24.35 -6.33 -8.76
#